data_98555b6f20114a0886998c9820203830
#
_entry.id   98555b6f20114a0886998c9820203830
#
_cell.length_a   1.000
_cell.length_b   1.000
_cell.length_c   1.000
_cell.angle_alpha   90.00
_cell.angle_beta   90.00
_cell.angle_gamma   90.00
#
_symmetry.space_group_name_H-M   'P 1'
#
loop_
_entity.id
_entity.type
_entity.pdbx_description
1 polymer ?
#
loop_
_entity_poly.entity_id
_entity_poly.type
_entity_poly.pdbx_seq_one_letter_code
_entity_poly.pdbx_strand_id
1 'polypeptide(L)'
;GNFDSYKTHFIQSIDKYGGSYDDPDFHNWTFGADNDWYDQLLRTAAITNHSLNINGGSEKAVYAVGVSYLYQDGIMDVDNNYKRLNFRGSVDYDATNWLKVGFNGVFSNSTQQVPNNQAWQKAFNCPPIVALYDDKYNEKSFPDKFGSPDAIGYTSNFYNPIATAKYFDSSKENYQVLSNFYAQIDFIPSKLNFKTNYSYSCLLYTSDA
;
A
#
# COMPACT_ATOMS: atom_id res chain seq x y z
N GLY A 1 -6.98 -4.15 -22.84
CA GLY A 1 -7.64 -4.49 -24.10
C GLY A 1 -8.68 -3.45 -24.44
N ASN A 2 -8.90 -3.22 -25.71
CA ASN A 2 -9.89 -2.29 -26.20
C ASN A 2 -11.13 -3.04 -26.75
N PHE A 3 -12.18 -2.29 -27.07
CA PHE A 3 -13.45 -2.82 -27.59
C PHE A 3 -13.27 -3.69 -28.84
N ASP A 4 -12.45 -3.27 -29.80
CA ASP A 4 -12.22 -4.00 -31.05
C ASP A 4 -11.52 -5.35 -30.81
N SER A 5 -10.57 -5.38 -29.92
CA SER A 5 -9.89 -6.62 -29.51
C SER A 5 -10.86 -7.56 -28.80
N TYR A 6 -11.67 -7.04 -27.89
CA TYR A 6 -12.68 -7.82 -27.18
C TYR A 6 -13.72 -8.40 -28.14
N LYS A 7 -14.26 -7.58 -29.05
CA LYS A 7 -15.20 -7.99 -30.10
C LYS A 7 -14.62 -9.09 -31.01
N THR A 8 -13.36 -8.93 -31.42
CA THR A 8 -12.67 -9.93 -32.25
C THR A 8 -12.57 -11.28 -31.54
N HIS A 9 -12.13 -11.29 -30.29
CA HIS A 9 -12.03 -12.52 -29.52
C HIS A 9 -13.38 -13.18 -29.27
N PHE A 10 -14.42 -12.39 -29.05
CA PHE A 10 -15.77 -12.90 -28.84
C PHE A 10 -16.31 -13.57 -30.12
N ILE A 11 -16.15 -12.93 -31.27
CA ILE A 11 -16.52 -13.50 -32.57
C ILE A 11 -15.77 -14.82 -32.82
N GLN A 12 -14.46 -14.84 -32.57
CA GLN A 12 -13.66 -16.07 -32.70
C GLN A 12 -14.14 -17.18 -31.75
N SER A 13 -14.60 -16.80 -30.56
CA SER A 13 -15.14 -17.75 -29.57
C SER A 13 -16.47 -18.35 -30.03
N ILE A 14 -17.36 -17.55 -30.62
CA ILE A 14 -18.62 -18.05 -31.22
C ILE A 14 -18.32 -19.00 -32.38
N ASP A 15 -17.41 -18.64 -33.28
CA ASP A 15 -17.03 -19.47 -34.41
C ASP A 15 -16.42 -20.81 -33.98
N LYS A 16 -15.68 -20.82 -32.88
CA LYS A 16 -15.00 -22.02 -32.38
C LYS A 16 -15.87 -22.96 -31.56
N TYR A 17 -16.74 -22.40 -30.71
CA TYR A 17 -17.49 -23.17 -29.72
C TYR A 17 -19.00 -23.26 -30.00
N GLY A 18 -19.45 -22.59 -31.02
CA GLY A 18 -20.87 -22.47 -31.36
C GLY A 18 -21.56 -21.38 -30.55
N GLY A 19 -22.50 -20.71 -31.16
CA GLY A 19 -23.28 -19.62 -30.59
C GLY A 19 -24.06 -18.97 -31.72
N SER A 20 -24.88 -17.98 -31.42
CA SER A 20 -25.60 -17.22 -32.41
C SER A 20 -25.18 -15.78 -32.43
N TYR A 21 -24.87 -15.26 -33.62
CA TYR A 21 -24.68 -13.82 -33.83
C TYR A 21 -25.99 -13.03 -33.68
N ASP A 22 -27.13 -13.72 -33.68
CA ASP A 22 -28.45 -13.13 -33.52
C ASP A 22 -28.90 -13.05 -32.06
N ASP A 23 -27.99 -13.33 -31.13
CA ASP A 23 -28.26 -13.14 -29.71
C ASP A 23 -28.55 -11.65 -29.46
N PRO A 24 -29.70 -11.31 -28.84
CA PRO A 24 -30.05 -9.94 -28.50
C PRO A 24 -28.96 -9.22 -27.69
N ASP A 25 -28.23 -9.96 -26.85
CA ASP A 25 -27.11 -9.42 -26.05
C ASP A 25 -25.92 -9.00 -26.94
N PHE A 26 -25.73 -9.66 -28.09
CA PHE A 26 -24.71 -9.29 -29.06
C PHE A 26 -25.02 -7.98 -29.81
N HIS A 27 -26.30 -7.77 -30.13
CA HIS A 27 -26.75 -6.55 -30.82
C HIS A 27 -26.83 -5.33 -29.91
N ASN A 28 -26.93 -5.54 -28.62
CA ASN A 28 -26.96 -4.47 -27.63
C ASN A 28 -25.58 -3.93 -27.28
N TRP A 29 -24.49 -4.41 -27.87
CA TRP A 29 -23.12 -3.99 -27.61
C TRP A 29 -22.72 -2.66 -28.28
N THR A 30 -23.67 -1.88 -28.71
CA THR A 30 -23.45 -0.50 -29.21
C THR A 30 -23.39 0.53 -28.07
N PHE A 31 -22.78 0.17 -26.95
CA PHE A 31 -22.85 0.98 -25.73
C PHE A 31 -21.94 2.20 -25.72
N GLY A 32 -21.09 2.39 -26.71
CA GLY A 32 -20.23 3.57 -26.81
C GLY A 32 -19.14 3.65 -25.74
N ALA A 33 -18.99 2.63 -24.89
CA ALA A 33 -17.91 2.55 -23.93
C ALA A 33 -16.78 1.69 -24.48
N ASP A 34 -15.55 2.18 -24.35
CA ASP A 34 -14.31 1.47 -24.64
C ASP A 34 -13.31 1.77 -23.55
N ASN A 35 -13.51 1.15 -22.39
CA ASN A 35 -12.71 1.42 -21.21
C ASN A 35 -11.46 0.54 -21.17
N ASP A 36 -10.31 1.16 -21.05
CA ASP A 36 -9.13 0.50 -20.53
C ASP A 36 -9.18 0.59 -18.99
N TRP A 37 -9.57 -0.52 -18.36
CA TRP A 37 -9.74 -0.58 -16.92
C TRP A 37 -8.46 -0.37 -16.13
N TYR A 38 -7.30 -0.72 -16.73
CA TYR A 38 -6.02 -0.47 -16.08
C TYR A 38 -5.64 1.01 -16.13
N ASP A 39 -5.91 1.68 -17.24
CA ASP A 39 -5.69 3.12 -17.36
C ASP A 39 -6.59 3.90 -16.39
N GLN A 40 -7.82 3.44 -16.20
CA GLN A 40 -8.77 4.03 -15.23
C GLN A 40 -8.43 3.71 -13.77
N LEU A 41 -7.79 2.56 -13.50
CA LEU A 41 -7.47 2.11 -12.14
C LEU A 41 -6.12 2.63 -11.66
N LEU A 42 -5.21 2.99 -12.55
CA LEU A 42 -3.83 3.29 -12.24
C LEU A 42 -3.50 4.76 -12.39
N ARG A 43 -2.59 5.20 -11.54
CA ARG A 43 -1.99 6.54 -11.62
C ARG A 43 -0.49 6.48 -11.41
N THR A 44 0.20 7.53 -11.81
CA THR A 44 1.59 7.74 -11.43
C THR A 44 1.66 8.04 -9.93
N ALA A 45 2.47 7.27 -9.21
CA ALA A 45 2.63 7.39 -7.77
C ALA A 45 3.99 8.00 -7.42
N ALA A 46 3.99 8.92 -6.47
CA ALA A 46 5.19 9.58 -5.98
C ALA A 46 5.70 8.95 -4.67
N ILE A 47 7.01 8.93 -4.51
CA ILE A 47 7.67 8.56 -3.26
C ILE A 47 8.53 9.74 -2.82
N THR A 48 8.35 10.16 -1.58
CA THR A 48 9.17 11.19 -0.95
C THR A 48 9.77 10.67 0.36
N ASN A 49 11.04 10.97 0.59
CA ASN A 49 11.73 10.61 1.81
C ASN A 49 12.57 11.79 2.30
N HIS A 50 12.30 12.21 3.51
CA HIS A 50 13.02 13.29 4.17
C HIS A 50 13.72 12.75 5.41
N SER A 51 14.98 13.09 5.61
CA SER A 51 15.72 12.68 6.81
C SER A 51 16.60 13.81 7.31
N LEU A 52 16.62 13.95 8.63
CA LEU A 52 17.50 14.86 9.34
C LEU A 52 18.28 14.06 10.39
N ASN A 53 19.58 14.26 10.43
CA ASN A 53 20.46 13.64 11.41
C ASN A 53 21.35 14.70 12.05
N ILE A 54 21.46 14.64 13.36
CA ILE A 54 22.29 15.50 14.17
C ILE A 54 23.17 14.58 15.01
N ASN A 55 24.45 14.80 14.97
CA ASN A 55 25.41 14.08 15.78
C ASN A 55 26.38 15.05 16.40
N GLY A 56 26.86 14.70 17.56
CA GLY A 56 27.83 15.52 18.30
C GLY A 56 28.46 14.71 19.42
N GLY A 57 29.38 15.33 20.08
CA GLY A 57 30.06 14.67 21.18
C GLY A 57 31.07 15.55 21.87
N SER A 58 31.61 15.01 22.97
CA SER A 58 32.68 15.51 23.73
C SER A 58 33.72 14.39 23.97
N GLU A 59 34.76 14.65 24.73
CA GLU A 59 35.72 13.60 25.11
C GLU A 59 35.11 12.41 25.85
N LYS A 60 33.95 12.61 26.49
CA LYS A 60 33.27 11.58 27.30
C LYS A 60 31.94 11.09 26.75
N ALA A 61 31.38 11.76 25.78
CA ALA A 61 30.07 11.42 25.27
C ALA A 61 30.00 11.61 23.76
N VAL A 62 29.38 10.64 23.10
CA VAL A 62 29.01 10.74 21.68
C VAL A 62 27.52 10.47 21.56
N TYR A 63 26.82 11.31 20.80
CA TYR A 63 25.40 11.14 20.58
C TYR A 63 25.05 11.35 19.12
N ALA A 64 23.99 10.67 18.69
CA ALA A 64 23.36 10.89 17.41
C ALA A 64 21.85 10.82 17.57
N VAL A 65 21.15 11.73 16.90
CA VAL A 65 19.68 11.76 16.83
C VAL A 65 19.28 11.91 15.37
N GLY A 66 18.32 11.15 14.95
CA GLY A 66 17.80 11.20 13.59
C GLY A 66 16.29 11.11 13.56
N VAL A 67 15.69 11.82 12.61
CA VAL A 67 14.30 11.70 12.25
C VAL A 67 14.19 11.47 10.75
N SER A 68 13.30 10.59 10.34
CA SER A 68 13.00 10.40 8.93
C SER A 68 11.51 10.21 8.71
N TYR A 69 11.01 10.79 7.63
CA TYR A 69 9.64 10.69 7.18
C TYR A 69 9.60 10.20 5.75
N LEU A 70 8.94 9.07 5.54
CA LEU A 70 8.65 8.49 4.24
C LEU A 70 7.16 8.64 3.95
N TYR A 71 6.86 9.15 2.76
CA TYR A 71 5.53 9.14 2.18
C TYR A 71 5.60 8.45 0.82
N GLN A 72 4.74 7.50 0.58
CA GLN A 72 4.63 6.76 -0.68
C GLN A 72 3.17 6.68 -1.08
N ASP A 73 2.84 7.25 -2.23
CA ASP A 73 1.56 7.03 -2.87
C ASP A 73 1.47 5.62 -3.45
N GLY A 74 0.25 5.09 -3.48
CA GLY A 74 -0.03 3.86 -4.22
C GLY A 74 -0.37 4.14 -5.68
N ILE A 75 -0.13 3.14 -6.49
CA ILE A 75 -0.35 3.19 -7.95
C ILE A 75 -1.82 3.06 -8.36
N MET A 76 -2.71 2.62 -7.49
CA MET A 76 -4.15 2.66 -7.76
C MET A 76 -4.67 4.08 -7.55
N ASP A 77 -5.63 4.53 -8.36
CA ASP A 77 -6.26 5.85 -8.23
C ASP A 77 -7.38 5.86 -7.18
N VAL A 78 -7.00 5.47 -5.98
CA VAL A 78 -7.82 5.46 -4.77
C VAL A 78 -6.97 5.88 -3.57
N ASP A 79 -7.56 5.99 -2.40
CA ASP A 79 -6.80 6.26 -1.18
C ASP A 79 -5.98 5.03 -0.78
N ASN A 80 -4.75 5.00 -1.21
CA ASN A 80 -3.79 3.94 -0.93
C ASN A 80 -2.38 4.54 -0.77
N ASN A 81 -2.05 4.93 0.41
CA ASN A 81 -0.76 5.52 0.72
C ASN A 81 -0.07 4.78 1.88
N TYR A 82 1.23 4.93 1.94
CA TYR A 82 2.05 4.47 3.04
C TYR A 82 2.83 5.65 3.61
N LYS A 83 2.74 5.82 4.93
CA LYS A 83 3.46 6.83 5.69
C LYS A 83 4.29 6.15 6.75
N ARG A 84 5.50 6.60 6.96
CA ARG A 84 6.35 6.11 8.04
C ARG A 84 7.17 7.23 8.64
N LEU A 85 7.06 7.38 9.95
CA LEU A 85 7.86 8.26 10.75
C LEU A 85 8.81 7.44 11.62
N ASN A 86 10.10 7.71 11.55
CA ASN A 86 11.10 7.08 12.39
C ASN A 86 11.84 8.12 13.21
N PHE A 87 12.04 7.81 14.49
CA PHE A 87 12.97 8.49 15.37
C PHE A 87 14.04 7.50 15.77
N ARG A 88 15.28 7.92 15.73
CA ARG A 88 16.42 7.14 16.22
C ARG A 88 17.28 8.00 17.13
N GLY A 89 17.78 7.40 18.18
CA GLY A 89 18.69 8.06 19.09
C GLY A 89 19.75 7.08 19.56
N SER A 90 20.96 7.56 19.68
CA SER A 90 22.03 6.80 20.33
C SER A 90 22.87 7.73 21.18
N VAL A 91 23.38 7.19 22.28
CA VAL A 91 24.31 7.84 23.13
C VAL A 91 25.31 6.82 23.69
N ASP A 92 26.57 7.12 23.60
CA ASP A 92 27.67 6.42 24.24
C ASP A 92 28.30 7.36 25.23
N TYR A 93 28.49 6.93 26.48
CA TYR A 93 29.01 7.76 27.56
C TYR A 93 30.07 7.02 28.38
N ASP A 94 31.25 7.59 28.44
CA ASP A 94 32.35 7.16 29.30
C ASP A 94 32.13 7.73 30.72
N ALA A 95 31.35 7.00 31.53
CA ALA A 95 30.96 7.44 32.87
C ALA A 95 32.16 7.57 33.79
N THR A 96 33.13 6.66 33.66
CA THR A 96 34.43 6.67 34.33
C THR A 96 35.47 6.05 33.40
N ASN A 97 36.72 6.05 33.82
CA ASN A 97 37.80 5.41 33.05
C ASN A 97 37.67 3.89 32.92
N TRP A 98 36.77 3.28 33.69
CA TRP A 98 36.52 1.84 33.71
C TRP A 98 35.08 1.47 33.36
N LEU A 99 34.14 2.42 33.23
CA LEU A 99 32.73 2.17 32.95
C LEU A 99 32.29 3.00 31.76
N LYS A 100 31.85 2.29 30.71
CA LYS A 100 31.18 2.84 29.55
C LYS A 100 29.75 2.34 29.51
N VAL A 101 28.80 3.21 29.28
CA VAL A 101 27.39 2.90 29.10
C VAL A 101 26.91 3.45 27.77
N GLY A 102 25.97 2.75 27.14
CA GLY A 102 25.41 3.24 25.93
C GLY A 102 23.94 2.81 25.76
N PHE A 103 23.28 3.61 24.98
CA PHE A 103 21.89 3.41 24.58
C PHE A 103 21.77 3.64 23.09
N ASN A 104 21.03 2.78 22.41
CA ASN A 104 20.49 3.08 21.10
C ASN A 104 19.02 2.66 21.02
N GLY A 105 18.23 3.48 20.37
CA GLY A 105 16.81 3.25 20.23
C GLY A 105 16.26 3.71 18.89
N VAL A 106 15.26 2.99 18.42
CA VAL A 106 14.46 3.35 17.25
C VAL A 106 13.00 3.26 17.64
N PHE A 107 12.28 4.31 17.37
CA PHE A 107 10.81 4.34 17.37
C PHE A 107 10.35 4.52 15.93
N SER A 108 9.42 3.68 15.48
CA SER A 108 8.81 3.77 14.16
C SER A 108 7.29 3.71 14.30
N ASN A 109 6.62 4.64 13.65
CA ASN A 109 5.18 4.58 13.40
C ASN A 109 4.96 4.53 11.90
N SER A 110 4.15 3.60 11.44
CA SER A 110 3.75 3.53 10.04
C SER A 110 2.25 3.31 9.89
N THR A 111 1.67 4.02 8.95
CA THR A 111 0.27 3.90 8.56
C THR A 111 0.20 3.52 7.09
N GLN A 112 -0.61 2.55 6.75
CA GLN A 112 -0.84 2.09 5.39
C GLN A 112 -2.33 2.04 5.11
N GLN A 113 -2.78 2.78 4.10
CA GLN A 113 -4.09 2.57 3.48
C GLN A 113 -3.97 1.42 2.49
N VAL A 114 -4.76 0.37 2.72
CA VAL A 114 -4.67 -0.88 1.95
C VAL A 114 -5.77 -0.88 0.89
N PRO A 115 -5.43 -0.91 -0.41
CA PRO A 115 -6.43 -0.99 -1.46
C PRO A 115 -7.03 -2.39 -1.54
N ASN A 116 -8.22 -2.50 -2.12
CA ASN A 116 -8.79 -3.80 -2.41
C ASN A 116 -8.04 -4.48 -3.58
N ASN A 117 -7.27 -5.51 -3.26
CA ASN A 117 -6.53 -6.27 -4.28
C ASN A 117 -7.43 -6.98 -5.30
N GLN A 118 -8.71 -7.19 -4.98
CA GLN A 118 -9.66 -7.76 -5.95
C GLN A 118 -9.93 -6.81 -7.13
N ALA A 119 -9.70 -5.51 -6.98
CA ALA A 119 -9.85 -4.55 -8.05
C ALA A 119 -8.99 -4.89 -9.28
N TRP A 120 -7.78 -5.42 -9.08
CA TRP A 120 -6.90 -5.91 -10.15
C TRP A 120 -7.53 -7.04 -10.94
N GLN A 121 -8.06 -8.04 -10.24
CA GLN A 121 -8.71 -9.17 -10.87
C GLN A 121 -9.99 -8.74 -11.58
N LYS A 122 -10.73 -7.80 -10.99
CA LYS A 122 -11.93 -7.23 -11.62
C LYS A 122 -11.57 -6.45 -12.88
N ALA A 123 -10.51 -5.65 -12.86
CA ALA A 123 -10.02 -4.91 -14.03
C ALA A 123 -9.60 -5.85 -15.17
N PHE A 124 -9.03 -7.01 -14.86
CA PHE A 124 -8.67 -8.02 -15.84
C PHE A 124 -9.90 -8.68 -16.48
N ASN A 125 -10.93 -8.96 -15.68
CA ASN A 125 -12.09 -9.71 -16.11
C ASN A 125 -13.22 -8.83 -16.65
N CYS A 126 -13.28 -7.55 -16.30
CA CYS A 126 -14.38 -6.67 -16.71
C CYS A 126 -14.27 -6.34 -18.19
N PRO A 127 -15.33 -6.59 -18.97
CA PRO A 127 -15.33 -6.23 -20.38
C PRO A 127 -15.15 -4.73 -20.60
N PRO A 128 -14.41 -4.31 -21.64
CA PRO A 128 -14.19 -2.88 -21.95
C PRO A 128 -15.47 -2.13 -22.33
N ILE A 129 -16.50 -2.87 -22.73
CA ILE A 129 -17.81 -2.33 -23.12
C ILE A 129 -18.68 -1.88 -21.94
N VAL A 130 -18.31 -2.23 -20.70
CA VAL A 130 -19.00 -1.75 -19.51
C VAL A 130 -18.68 -0.28 -19.31
N ALA A 131 -19.70 0.56 -19.19
CA ALA A 131 -19.50 1.98 -18.93
C ALA A 131 -18.88 2.22 -17.53
N LEU A 132 -17.99 3.20 -17.41
CA LEU A 132 -17.45 3.58 -16.11
C LEU A 132 -18.54 4.11 -15.17
N TYR A 133 -19.43 4.95 -15.71
CA TYR A 133 -20.59 5.49 -15.01
C TYR A 133 -21.87 5.23 -15.83
N ASP A 134 -22.99 4.96 -15.14
CA ASP A 134 -24.28 4.75 -15.76
C ASP A 134 -25.37 5.44 -14.97
N ASP A 135 -26.04 6.41 -15.58
CA ASP A 135 -27.12 7.17 -14.97
C ASP A 135 -28.37 6.34 -14.65
N LYS A 136 -28.55 5.21 -15.32
CA LYS A 136 -29.70 4.30 -15.11
C LYS A 136 -29.64 3.54 -13.78
N TYR A 137 -28.42 3.33 -13.23
CA TYR A 137 -28.22 2.58 -11.99
C TYR A 137 -28.18 3.45 -10.73
N ASN A 138 -28.59 4.70 -10.86
CA ASN A 138 -28.36 5.78 -9.96
C ASN A 138 -29.16 5.78 -8.68
N GLU A 139 -30.29 5.12 -8.64
CA GLU A 139 -31.28 5.37 -7.59
C GLU A 139 -31.19 4.42 -6.40
N LYS A 140 -30.44 3.33 -6.48
CA LYS A 140 -30.59 2.26 -5.47
C LYS A 140 -29.32 1.71 -4.80
N SER A 141 -28.11 1.94 -5.30
CA SER A 141 -26.98 1.15 -4.78
C SER A 141 -25.68 1.89 -4.48
N PHE A 142 -25.28 2.90 -5.25
CA PHE A 142 -23.98 3.53 -5.08
C PHE A 142 -24.05 5.03 -5.35
N PRO A 143 -23.47 5.88 -4.45
CA PRO A 143 -23.52 7.33 -4.58
C PRO A 143 -22.82 7.85 -5.85
N ASP A 144 -21.86 7.11 -6.39
CA ASP A 144 -21.00 7.57 -7.50
C ASP A 144 -21.45 7.08 -8.88
N LYS A 145 -22.59 6.40 -9.00
CA LYS A 145 -23.18 6.01 -10.29
C LYS A 145 -22.32 5.10 -11.17
N PHE A 146 -21.52 4.25 -10.59
CA PHE A 146 -20.68 3.32 -11.35
C PHE A 146 -21.51 2.38 -12.22
N GLY A 147 -21.07 2.20 -13.47
CA GLY A 147 -21.69 1.26 -14.39
C GLY A 147 -21.58 -0.18 -13.89
N SER A 148 -22.65 -0.97 -14.16
CA SER A 148 -22.69 -2.37 -13.79
C SER A 148 -22.68 -3.24 -15.05
N PRO A 149 -21.96 -4.37 -15.04
CA PRO A 149 -22.07 -5.37 -16.10
C PRO A 149 -23.48 -5.91 -16.33
N ASP A 150 -24.33 -5.88 -15.30
CA ASP A 150 -25.74 -6.28 -15.42
C ASP A 150 -26.53 -5.40 -16.38
N ALA A 151 -26.10 -4.14 -16.55
CA ALA A 151 -26.73 -3.20 -17.49
C ALA A 151 -26.63 -3.66 -18.95
N ILE A 152 -25.67 -4.51 -19.26
CA ILE A 152 -25.41 -5.05 -20.60
C ILE A 152 -25.74 -6.54 -20.70
N GLY A 153 -26.55 -7.07 -19.77
CA GLY A 153 -27.00 -8.47 -19.79
C GLY A 153 -25.98 -9.48 -19.22
N TYR A 154 -24.83 -9.04 -18.73
CA TYR A 154 -23.89 -9.93 -18.05
C TYR A 154 -24.37 -10.24 -16.64
N THR A 155 -24.97 -11.39 -16.44
CA THR A 155 -25.47 -11.87 -15.14
C THR A 155 -24.40 -12.49 -14.25
N SER A 156 -23.13 -12.41 -14.63
CA SER A 156 -22.02 -13.00 -13.88
C SER A 156 -21.40 -12.01 -12.90
N ASN A 157 -20.74 -12.53 -11.88
CA ASN A 157 -20.04 -11.85 -10.77
C ASN A 157 -18.95 -10.82 -11.19
N PHE A 158 -19.14 -10.13 -12.31
CA PHE A 158 -18.29 -9.03 -12.72
C PHE A 158 -18.75 -7.76 -12.01
N TYR A 159 -17.88 -7.15 -11.26
CA TYR A 159 -18.13 -5.87 -10.64
C TYR A 159 -17.25 -4.82 -11.31
N ASN A 160 -17.72 -3.58 -11.32
CA ASN A 160 -16.92 -2.46 -11.77
C ASN A 160 -15.62 -2.37 -10.95
N PRO A 161 -14.43 -2.42 -11.59
CA PRO A 161 -13.15 -2.44 -10.86
C PRO A 161 -12.92 -1.19 -10.03
N ILE A 162 -13.35 -0.03 -10.55
CA ILE A 162 -13.18 1.26 -9.88
C ILE A 162 -14.08 1.35 -8.65
N ALA A 163 -15.33 0.91 -8.76
CA ALA A 163 -16.23 0.79 -7.61
C ALA A 163 -15.63 -0.13 -6.53
N THR A 164 -15.11 -1.29 -6.95
CA THR A 164 -14.47 -2.25 -6.04
C THR A 164 -13.27 -1.63 -5.31
N ALA A 165 -12.49 -0.81 -5.99
CA ALA A 165 -11.35 -0.13 -5.39
C ALA A 165 -11.78 1.00 -4.45
N LYS A 166 -12.76 1.84 -4.86
CA LYS A 166 -13.18 3.04 -4.12
C LYS A 166 -13.95 2.75 -2.84
N TYR A 167 -14.80 1.73 -2.84
CA TYR A 167 -15.63 1.40 -1.67
C TYR A 167 -14.95 0.52 -0.64
N PHE A 168 -13.68 0.27 -0.80
CA PHE A 168 -12.89 -0.45 0.17
C PHE A 168 -12.03 0.52 0.95
N ASP A 169 -12.27 0.61 2.24
CA ASP A 169 -11.46 1.39 3.17
C ASP A 169 -10.90 0.45 4.23
N SER A 170 -9.60 0.31 4.24
CA SER A 170 -8.90 -0.47 5.24
C SER A 170 -7.56 0.17 5.56
N SER A 171 -7.31 0.41 6.82
CA SER A 171 -6.05 0.96 7.28
C SER A 171 -5.31 0.01 8.22
N LYS A 172 -3.99 0.05 8.15
CA LYS A 172 -3.09 -0.66 9.05
C LYS A 172 -2.16 0.33 9.70
N GLU A 173 -2.06 0.28 11.00
CA GLU A 173 -1.13 1.09 11.75
C GLU A 173 -0.19 0.20 12.57
N ASN A 174 1.10 0.51 12.50
CA ASN A 174 2.13 -0.24 13.20
C ASN A 174 3.00 0.71 14.00
N TYR A 175 3.18 0.36 15.28
CA TYR A 175 4.13 1.00 16.17
C TYR A 175 5.23 0.02 16.52
N GLN A 176 6.46 0.45 16.37
CA GLN A 176 7.63 -0.35 16.70
C GLN A 176 8.58 0.43 17.58
N VAL A 177 8.96 -0.19 18.69
CA VAL A 177 10.01 0.31 19.57
C VAL A 177 11.11 -0.74 19.66
N LEU A 178 12.29 -0.35 19.30
CA LEU A 178 13.51 -1.14 19.48
C LEU A 178 14.46 -0.34 20.34
N SER A 179 14.95 -0.91 21.42
CA SER A 179 15.95 -0.26 22.25
C SER A 179 16.98 -1.25 22.73
N ASN A 180 18.20 -0.79 22.84
CA ASN A 180 19.32 -1.55 23.35
C ASN A 180 20.14 -0.68 24.31
N PHE A 181 20.33 -1.22 25.50
CA PHE A 181 21.20 -0.65 26.53
C PHE A 181 22.41 -1.54 26.66
N TYR A 182 23.57 -0.96 26.81
CA TYR A 182 24.76 -1.72 27.16
C TYR A 182 25.56 -1.06 28.27
N ALA A 183 26.27 -1.89 29.03
CA ALA A 183 27.28 -1.46 29.96
C ALA A 183 28.56 -2.28 29.73
N GLN A 184 29.68 -1.61 29.68
CA GLN A 184 30.98 -2.22 29.56
C GLN A 184 31.83 -1.78 30.75
N ILE A 185 32.43 -2.77 31.41
CA ILE A 185 33.29 -2.60 32.56
C ILE A 185 34.70 -3.09 32.17
N ASP A 186 35.68 -2.20 32.23
CA ASP A 186 37.07 -2.54 31.99
C ASP A 186 37.77 -2.83 33.34
N PHE A 187 37.85 -4.13 33.68
CA PHE A 187 38.49 -4.58 34.93
C PHE A 187 40.00 -4.39 34.91
N ILE A 188 40.61 -4.63 33.75
CA ILE A 188 42.03 -4.42 33.52
C ILE A 188 42.14 -3.65 32.20
N PRO A 189 42.59 -2.39 32.22
CA PRO A 189 42.69 -1.58 31.00
C PRO A 189 43.43 -2.34 29.90
N SER A 190 42.83 -2.35 28.71
CA SER A 190 43.35 -3.03 27.48
C SER A 190 43.54 -4.55 27.57
N LYS A 191 43.18 -5.19 28.67
CA LYS A 191 43.41 -6.64 28.87
C LYS A 191 42.14 -7.44 29.18
N LEU A 192 41.24 -6.90 29.98
CA LEU A 192 40.01 -7.60 30.40
C LEU A 192 38.84 -6.63 30.52
N ASN A 193 37.84 -6.84 29.70
CA ASN A 193 36.57 -6.13 29.80
C ASN A 193 35.41 -7.11 29.87
N PHE A 194 34.31 -6.64 30.44
CA PHE A 194 33.02 -7.31 30.45
C PHE A 194 31.98 -6.39 29.85
N LYS A 195 31.23 -6.87 28.86
CA LYS A 195 30.14 -6.13 28.22
C LYS A 195 28.85 -6.89 28.38
N THR A 196 27.82 -6.21 28.90
CA THR A 196 26.46 -6.71 28.95
C THR A 196 25.54 -5.87 28.09
N ASN A 197 24.59 -6.51 27.45
CA ASN A 197 23.58 -5.86 26.60
C ASN A 197 22.19 -6.28 27.05
N TYR A 198 21.28 -5.32 27.09
CA TYR A 198 19.86 -5.55 27.31
C TYR A 198 19.09 -4.93 26.13
N SER A 199 18.37 -5.78 25.41
CA SER A 199 17.57 -5.36 24.26
C SER A 199 16.09 -5.52 24.56
N TYR A 200 15.31 -4.50 24.20
CA TYR A 200 13.86 -4.49 24.29
C TYR A 200 13.27 -4.24 22.90
N SER A 201 12.31 -5.08 22.52
CA SER A 201 11.56 -4.95 21.27
C SER A 201 10.07 -5.04 21.58
N CYS A 202 9.33 -4.05 21.12
CA CYS A 202 7.87 -4.01 21.19
C CYS A 202 7.30 -3.68 19.81
N LEU A 203 6.27 -4.41 19.40
CA LEU A 203 5.60 -4.24 18.14
C LEU A 203 4.08 -4.30 18.40
N LEU A 204 3.39 -3.24 18.04
CA LEU A 204 1.95 -3.13 18.13
C LEU A 204 1.37 -2.94 16.74
N TYR A 205 0.42 -3.80 16.38
CA TYR A 205 -0.34 -3.70 15.14
C TYR A 205 -1.80 -3.38 15.47
N THR A 206 -2.36 -2.45 14.73
CA THR A 206 -3.79 -2.20 14.69
C THR A 206 -4.26 -2.23 13.24
N SER A 207 -5.46 -2.71 13.00
CA SER A 207 -6.09 -2.69 11.69
C SER A 207 -7.55 -2.35 11.85
N ASP A 208 -8.01 -1.36 11.09
CA ASP A 208 -9.40 -1.05 10.89
C ASP A 208 -9.80 -1.55 9.49
N ALA A 209 -10.92 -2.27 9.42
CA ALA A 209 -11.47 -2.82 8.19
C ALA A 209 -12.99 -2.60 8.16
#